data_ed5152b72543dd0df52b0b8258245bdf
#
_entry.id   ed5152b72543dd0df52b0b8258245bdf
#
_cell.length_a   1.000
_cell.length_b   1.000
_cell.length_c   1.000
_cell.angle_alpha   90.00
_cell.angle_beta   90.00
_cell.angle_gamma   90.00
#
_symmetry.space_group_name_H-M   'P 1'
#
loop_
_entity.id
_entity.type
_entity.pdbx_description
1 polymer ?
#
loop_
_entity_poly.entity_id
_entity_poly.type
_entity_poly.pdbx_seq_one_letter_code
_entity_poly.pdbx_strand_id
1 'polypeptide(L)'
;YENGLMIPQVAAGNNLNLPIVGGILRGAGAVFMRRTFMSNQLYSTVFFEHIRALMTRGNSIEFFPEGGRSRTGLSLPSRPGLLSLIVRSYASLKNQNVKIVPVYIGYEKILEGQSYLSELAGGKKKKESIFDPLKVFKDFRNYLGNAYLNFSDPIDLDTFLSDHVNTNYYISSPQEKPEWLQDVTSKLGLSVIRSINNSVAVTSTSLFSVALLTSSTQTMSEDELVEKINFF
;
A
#
# COMPACT_ATOMS: atom_id res chain seq x y z
N TYR A 1 -14.35 -5.27 14.21
CA TYR A 1 -15.21 -6.10 15.10
C TYR A 1 -16.64 -5.55 15.19
N GLU A 2 -16.83 -4.23 15.30
CA GLU A 2 -18.16 -3.61 15.40
C GLU A 2 -19.09 -3.93 14.23
N ASN A 3 -18.51 -4.14 13.03
CA ASN A 3 -19.26 -4.48 11.81
C ASN A 3 -19.15 -5.97 11.44
N GLY A 4 -18.74 -6.84 12.36
CA GLY A 4 -18.59 -8.27 12.12
C GLY A 4 -17.44 -8.69 11.19
N LEU A 5 -16.54 -7.75 10.83
CA LEU A 5 -15.38 -8.03 10.00
C LEU A 5 -14.14 -8.32 10.87
N MET A 6 -13.36 -9.30 10.45
CA MET A 6 -12.06 -9.58 11.06
C MET A 6 -11.03 -8.54 10.61
N ILE A 7 -10.13 -8.17 11.53
CA ILE A 7 -8.99 -7.31 11.21
C ILE A 7 -8.08 -8.04 10.22
N PRO A 8 -7.63 -7.39 9.13
CA PRO A 8 -6.71 -8.02 8.20
C PRO A 8 -5.35 -8.27 8.84
N GLN A 9 -4.64 -9.26 8.33
CA GLN A 9 -3.23 -9.48 8.66
C GLN A 9 -2.37 -8.52 7.85
N VAL A 10 -1.73 -7.55 8.53
CA VAL A 10 -1.00 -6.46 7.88
C VAL A 10 0.46 -6.86 7.67
N ALA A 11 0.91 -6.91 6.42
CA ALA A 11 2.31 -7.17 6.09
C ALA A 11 3.19 -5.96 6.45
N ALA A 12 3.97 -6.09 7.50
CA ALA A 12 4.82 -5.04 8.05
C ALA A 12 6.31 -5.36 7.89
N GLY A 13 7.13 -4.34 7.65
CA GLY A 13 8.59 -4.50 7.61
C GLY A 13 9.16 -4.85 8.97
N ASN A 14 10.15 -5.76 9.01
CA ASN A 14 10.78 -6.20 10.27
C ASN A 14 11.46 -5.07 11.06
N ASN A 15 11.73 -3.92 10.43
CA ASN A 15 12.21 -2.72 11.12
C ASN A 15 11.21 -2.12 12.12
N LEU A 16 9.92 -2.47 12.02
CA LEU A 16 8.87 -2.06 12.96
C LEU A 16 8.74 -3.03 14.16
N ASN A 17 9.45 -4.16 14.13
CA ASN A 17 9.45 -5.14 15.21
C ASN A 17 10.37 -4.73 16.36
N LEU A 18 10.10 -3.60 16.96
CA LEU A 18 10.83 -3.06 18.08
C LEU A 18 10.29 -3.61 19.42
N PRO A 19 11.11 -3.61 20.50
CA PRO A 19 10.64 -3.91 21.85
C PRO A 19 9.37 -3.09 22.18
N ILE A 20 8.39 -3.69 22.84
CA ILE A 20 7.08 -3.13 23.20
C ILE A 20 6.18 -2.91 21.97
N VAL A 21 6.58 -2.07 21.02
CA VAL A 21 5.79 -1.71 19.83
C VAL A 21 5.52 -2.91 18.94
N GLY A 22 6.51 -3.77 18.73
CA GLY A 22 6.33 -5.01 17.97
C GLY A 22 5.29 -5.94 18.59
N GLY A 23 5.18 -5.97 19.91
CA GLY A 23 4.14 -6.72 20.63
C GLY A 23 2.74 -6.17 20.37
N ILE A 24 2.58 -4.84 20.46
CA ILE A 24 1.30 -4.15 20.20
C ILE A 24 0.88 -4.35 18.74
N LEU A 25 1.80 -4.16 17.80
CA LEU A 25 1.50 -4.33 16.36
C LEU A 25 1.12 -5.79 16.03
N ARG A 26 1.76 -6.81 16.64
CA ARG A 26 1.34 -8.21 16.48
C ARG A 26 -0.07 -8.44 17.00
N GLY A 27 -0.38 -7.88 18.18
CA GLY A 27 -1.74 -7.94 18.73
C GLY A 27 -2.78 -7.27 17.83
N ALA A 28 -2.37 -6.27 17.03
CA ALA A 28 -3.19 -5.60 16.02
C ALA A 28 -3.16 -6.28 14.63
N GLY A 29 -2.59 -7.48 14.48
CA GLY A 29 -2.59 -8.25 13.24
C GLY A 29 -1.36 -8.06 12.35
N ALA A 30 -0.29 -7.39 12.81
CA ALA A 30 0.91 -7.23 12.01
C ALA A 30 1.71 -8.53 11.87
N VAL A 31 2.03 -8.88 10.62
CA VAL A 31 2.94 -9.98 10.23
C VAL A 31 4.25 -9.36 9.77
N PHE A 32 5.30 -9.54 10.57
CA PHE A 32 6.60 -8.96 10.24
C PHE A 32 7.35 -9.78 9.20
N MET A 33 7.80 -9.08 8.15
CA MET A 33 8.50 -9.69 7.04
C MET A 33 9.87 -9.04 6.79
N ARG A 34 10.84 -9.86 6.34
CA ARG A 34 12.15 -9.37 5.90
C ARG A 34 12.01 -8.67 4.55
N ARG A 35 12.83 -7.64 4.32
CA ARG A 35 12.83 -6.90 3.04
C ARG A 35 13.32 -7.73 1.86
N THR A 36 14.17 -8.73 2.11
CA THR A 36 14.75 -9.61 1.10
C THR A 36 14.37 -11.06 1.38
N PHE A 37 13.62 -11.67 0.47
CA PHE A 37 13.24 -13.09 0.52
C PHE A 37 14.23 -13.98 -0.21
N MET A 38 14.98 -13.44 -1.17
CA MET A 38 15.71 -14.21 -2.18
C MET A 38 16.93 -14.95 -1.64
N SER A 39 17.53 -14.51 -0.54
CA SER A 39 18.75 -15.08 0.02
C SER A 39 18.53 -16.27 0.95
N ASN A 40 17.27 -16.54 1.34
CA ASN A 40 16.96 -17.61 2.30
C ASN A 40 15.76 -18.42 1.83
N GLN A 41 16.04 -19.58 1.22
CA GLN A 41 15.02 -20.47 0.67
C GLN A 41 14.04 -20.98 1.74
N LEU A 42 14.56 -21.35 2.93
CA LEU A 42 13.72 -21.81 4.03
C LEU A 42 12.73 -20.73 4.45
N TYR A 43 13.19 -19.50 4.63
CA TYR A 43 12.34 -18.37 5.00
C TYR A 43 11.26 -18.11 3.93
N SER A 44 11.62 -18.12 2.65
CA SER A 44 10.67 -17.89 1.56
C SER A 44 9.62 -18.99 1.47
N THR A 45 9.99 -20.24 1.71
CA THR A 45 9.07 -21.39 1.74
C THR A 45 8.10 -21.29 2.94
N VAL A 46 8.60 -21.03 4.13
CA VAL A 46 7.76 -20.85 5.33
C VAL A 46 6.78 -19.69 5.15
N PHE A 47 7.24 -18.58 4.57
CA PHE A 47 6.38 -17.42 4.35
C PHE A 47 5.33 -17.68 3.26
N PHE A 48 5.67 -18.42 2.20
CA PHE A 48 4.72 -18.89 1.21
C PHE A 48 3.60 -19.73 1.85
N GLU A 49 3.98 -20.73 2.66
CA GLU A 49 3.01 -21.59 3.35
C GLU A 49 2.16 -20.80 4.36
N HIS A 50 2.74 -19.79 5.01
CA HIS A 50 2.00 -18.89 5.89
C HIS A 50 0.91 -18.12 5.14
N ILE A 51 1.25 -17.48 4.00
CA ILE A 51 0.28 -16.77 3.17
C ILE A 51 -0.80 -17.74 2.66
N ARG A 52 -0.41 -18.94 2.22
CA ARG A 52 -1.32 -19.98 1.77
C ARG A 52 -2.31 -20.38 2.87
N ALA A 53 -1.81 -20.58 4.08
CA ALA A 53 -2.63 -20.92 5.24
C ALA A 53 -3.62 -19.81 5.61
N LEU A 54 -3.20 -18.54 5.52
CA LEU A 54 -4.10 -17.39 5.74
C LEU A 54 -5.22 -17.37 4.70
N MET A 55 -4.91 -17.53 3.42
CA MET A 55 -5.90 -17.60 2.35
C MET A 55 -6.88 -18.76 2.52
N THR A 56 -6.37 -19.96 2.84
CA THR A 56 -7.20 -21.14 3.08
C THR A 56 -8.19 -20.95 4.23
N ARG A 57 -7.81 -20.16 5.24
CA ARG A 57 -8.65 -19.83 6.39
C ARG A 57 -9.61 -18.67 6.14
N GLY A 58 -9.56 -18.05 4.96
CA GLY A 58 -10.37 -16.87 4.62
C GLY A 58 -9.93 -15.59 5.33
N ASN A 59 -8.68 -15.53 5.82
CA ASN A 59 -8.16 -14.32 6.43
C ASN A 59 -7.82 -13.27 5.36
N SER A 60 -8.22 -12.03 5.60
CA SER A 60 -7.78 -10.89 4.78
C SER A 60 -6.32 -10.56 5.04
N ILE A 61 -5.59 -10.23 3.97
CA ILE A 61 -4.18 -9.84 4.03
C ILE A 61 -4.06 -8.43 3.47
N GLU A 62 -3.51 -7.51 4.26
CA GLU A 62 -3.24 -6.14 3.86
C GLU A 62 -1.75 -5.96 3.56
N PHE A 63 -1.45 -5.27 2.48
CA PHE A 63 -0.08 -4.93 2.12
C PHE A 63 0.00 -3.64 1.31
N PHE A 64 1.16 -3.00 1.33
CA PHE A 64 1.43 -1.79 0.59
C PHE A 64 2.18 -2.13 -0.71
N PRO A 65 1.54 -2.01 -1.89
CA PRO A 65 2.11 -2.48 -3.15
C PRO A 65 3.40 -1.75 -3.54
N GLU A 66 3.56 -0.50 -3.13
CA GLU A 66 4.76 0.30 -3.39
C GLU A 66 5.98 -0.17 -2.59
N GLY A 67 5.78 -0.85 -1.46
CA GLY A 67 6.84 -1.33 -0.57
C GLY A 67 7.76 -0.22 -0.03
N GLY A 68 7.32 1.03 -0.08
CA GLY A 68 8.02 2.22 0.37
C GLY A 68 7.09 3.42 0.45
N ARG A 69 7.63 4.57 0.86
CA ARG A 69 6.87 5.83 0.91
C ARG A 69 7.27 6.75 -0.24
N SER A 70 6.28 7.27 -0.97
CA SER A 70 6.47 8.37 -1.90
C SER A 70 6.60 9.68 -1.10
N ARG A 71 7.64 10.45 -1.34
CA ARG A 71 7.84 11.77 -0.70
C ARG A 71 7.26 12.92 -1.51
N THR A 72 6.93 12.63 -2.75
CA THR A 72 6.39 13.61 -3.71
C THR A 72 4.87 13.61 -3.78
N GLY A 73 4.22 12.63 -3.12
CA GLY A 73 2.78 12.39 -3.27
C GLY A 73 2.40 11.58 -4.52
N LEU A 74 3.32 11.38 -5.45
CA LEU A 74 3.08 10.51 -6.61
C LEU A 74 3.23 9.04 -6.21
N SER A 75 2.33 8.19 -6.70
CA SER A 75 2.43 6.74 -6.46
C SER A 75 3.71 6.17 -7.07
N LEU A 76 4.39 5.33 -6.31
CA LEU A 76 5.54 4.58 -6.81
C LEU A 76 5.07 3.34 -7.59
N PRO A 77 5.88 2.83 -8.51
CA PRO A 77 5.60 1.55 -9.15
C PRO A 77 5.45 0.42 -8.12
N SER A 78 4.55 -0.51 -8.38
CA SER A 78 4.36 -1.69 -7.53
C SER A 78 5.64 -2.52 -7.47
N ARG A 79 6.00 -2.96 -6.26
CA ARG A 79 7.08 -3.93 -6.04
C ARG A 79 6.55 -5.35 -6.11
N PRO A 80 7.11 -6.21 -6.97
CA PRO A 80 6.53 -7.53 -7.24
C PRO A 80 6.64 -8.53 -6.08
N GLY A 81 7.54 -8.31 -5.11
CA GLY A 81 7.91 -9.32 -4.14
C GLY A 81 6.74 -10.00 -3.41
N LEU A 82 5.95 -9.23 -2.67
CA LEU A 82 4.81 -9.77 -1.91
C LEU A 82 3.63 -10.11 -2.84
N LEU A 83 3.39 -9.29 -3.85
CA LEU A 83 2.32 -9.54 -4.83
C LEU A 83 2.57 -10.85 -5.59
N SER A 84 3.81 -11.11 -6.03
CA SER A 84 4.20 -12.37 -6.64
C SER A 84 3.99 -13.56 -5.69
N LEU A 85 4.28 -13.38 -4.41
CA LEU A 85 4.05 -14.41 -3.41
C LEU A 85 2.56 -14.71 -3.23
N ILE A 86 1.72 -13.68 -3.21
CA ILE A 86 0.25 -13.80 -3.14
C ILE A 86 -0.29 -14.55 -4.35
N VAL A 87 0.10 -14.14 -5.57
CA VAL A 87 -0.29 -14.81 -6.82
C VAL A 87 0.12 -16.28 -6.82
N ARG A 88 1.36 -16.59 -6.42
CA ARG A 88 1.84 -17.98 -6.32
C ARG A 88 1.08 -18.80 -5.28
N SER A 89 0.84 -18.21 -4.11
CA SER A 89 0.09 -18.89 -3.05
C SER A 89 -1.34 -19.20 -3.53
N TYR A 90 -1.98 -18.24 -4.19
CA TYR A 90 -3.30 -18.45 -4.81
C TYR A 90 -3.25 -19.55 -5.87
N ALA A 91 -2.31 -19.48 -6.80
CA ALA A 91 -2.15 -20.47 -7.88
C ALA A 91 -1.86 -21.91 -7.37
N SER A 92 -1.43 -22.05 -6.11
CA SER A 92 -1.23 -23.35 -5.46
C SER A 92 -2.49 -23.87 -4.74
N LEU A 93 -3.55 -23.06 -4.66
CA LEU A 93 -4.79 -23.42 -4.01
C LEU A 93 -5.83 -23.89 -5.05
N LYS A 94 -6.69 -24.81 -4.64
CA LYS A 94 -7.83 -25.24 -5.45
C LYS A 94 -9.11 -24.65 -4.86
N ASN A 95 -9.99 -24.18 -5.73
CA ASN A 95 -11.34 -23.74 -5.36
C ASN A 95 -11.38 -22.61 -4.30
N GLN A 96 -10.43 -21.69 -4.35
CA GLN A 96 -10.45 -20.48 -3.51
C GLN A 96 -10.89 -19.28 -4.36
N ASN A 97 -11.74 -18.43 -3.79
CA ASN A 97 -12.09 -17.14 -4.40
C ASN A 97 -11.32 -16.06 -3.67
N VAL A 98 -10.29 -15.49 -4.31
CA VAL A 98 -9.45 -14.44 -3.76
C VAL A 98 -9.58 -13.19 -4.61
N LYS A 99 -9.90 -12.07 -3.95
CA LYS A 99 -10.01 -10.77 -4.58
C LYS A 99 -9.01 -9.81 -3.98
N ILE A 100 -8.37 -9.02 -4.84
CA ILE A 100 -7.55 -7.89 -4.41
C ILE A 100 -8.41 -6.64 -4.45
N VAL A 101 -8.55 -5.99 -3.31
CA VAL A 101 -9.29 -4.72 -3.17
C VAL A 101 -8.27 -3.60 -3.06
N PRO A 102 -8.08 -2.79 -4.13
CA PRO A 102 -7.21 -1.61 -4.05
C PRO A 102 -7.85 -0.57 -3.14
N VAL A 103 -7.06 0.00 -2.22
CA VAL A 103 -7.54 0.98 -1.25
C VAL A 103 -6.66 2.21 -1.28
N TYR A 104 -7.26 3.38 -1.48
CA TYR A 104 -6.61 4.67 -1.32
C TYR A 104 -6.75 5.14 0.12
N ILE A 105 -5.65 5.60 0.71
CA ILE A 105 -5.63 6.26 2.00
C ILE A 105 -5.01 7.64 1.82
N GLY A 106 -5.80 8.69 2.03
CA GLY A 106 -5.37 10.08 1.94
C GLY A 106 -5.51 10.82 3.26
N TYR A 107 -4.63 11.78 3.50
CA TYR A 107 -4.65 12.65 4.67
C TYR A 107 -4.58 14.11 4.24
N GLU A 108 -5.38 14.98 4.85
CA GLU A 108 -5.30 16.44 4.58
C GLU A 108 -3.97 17.02 5.05
N LYS A 109 -3.43 16.53 6.17
CA LYS A 109 -2.13 16.90 6.69
C LYS A 109 -1.27 15.68 6.96
N ILE A 110 -0.05 15.70 6.42
CA ILE A 110 0.93 14.65 6.62
C ILE A 110 1.85 15.09 7.77
N LEU A 111 1.93 14.29 8.84
CA LEU A 111 2.78 14.58 10.01
C LEU A 111 4.26 14.75 9.65
N GLU A 112 4.72 13.98 8.66
CA GLU A 112 6.11 13.99 8.19
C GLU A 112 6.39 15.04 7.09
N GLY A 113 5.45 15.91 6.74
CA GLY A 113 5.56 16.84 5.61
C GLY A 113 6.81 17.73 5.67
N GLN A 114 7.16 18.27 6.84
CA GLN A 114 8.38 19.06 7.02
C GLN A 114 9.66 18.22 6.85
N SER A 115 9.64 16.96 7.30
CA SER A 115 10.76 16.03 7.09
C SER A 115 10.96 15.73 5.61
N TYR A 116 9.87 15.50 4.86
CA TYR A 116 9.92 15.27 3.42
C TYR A 116 10.44 16.49 2.66
N LEU A 117 9.98 17.69 2.99
CA LEU A 117 10.50 18.93 2.39
C LEU A 117 11.99 19.11 2.63
N SER A 118 12.47 18.84 3.85
CA SER A 118 13.90 18.89 4.17
C SER A 118 14.72 17.87 3.39
N GLU A 119 14.22 16.65 3.22
CA GLU A 119 14.89 15.61 2.42
C GLU A 119 14.91 15.96 0.92
N LEU A 120 13.82 16.51 0.37
CA LEU A 120 13.74 16.96 -1.02
C LEU A 120 14.67 18.15 -1.29
N ALA A 121 14.90 19.02 -0.29
CA ALA A 121 15.87 20.13 -0.35
C ALA A 121 17.33 19.68 -0.20
N GLY A 122 17.63 18.38 -0.20
CA GLY A 122 18.99 17.84 -0.08
C GLY A 122 19.46 17.63 1.35
N GLY A 123 18.60 17.75 2.34
CA GLY A 123 18.91 17.45 3.73
C GLY A 123 19.24 15.96 3.95
N LYS A 124 20.17 15.68 4.88
CA LYS A 124 20.50 14.29 5.23
C LYS A 124 19.28 13.59 5.78
N LYS A 125 19.03 12.36 5.28
CA LYS A 125 18.01 11.45 5.78
C LYS A 125 18.19 11.26 7.29
N LYS A 126 17.39 11.92 8.11
CA LYS A 126 17.38 11.65 9.55
C LYS A 126 16.87 10.22 9.71
N LYS A 127 17.61 9.38 10.45
CA LYS A 127 17.06 8.13 10.94
C LYS A 127 15.81 8.50 11.74
N GLU A 128 14.65 8.21 11.18
CA GLU A 128 13.40 8.43 11.85
C GLU A 128 13.44 7.65 13.15
N SER A 129 13.56 8.36 14.26
CA SER A 129 13.14 7.84 15.55
C SER A 129 11.61 7.79 15.47
N ILE A 130 11.09 6.69 14.91
CA ILE A 130 9.66 6.45 14.71
C ILE A 130 8.91 6.48 16.05
N PHE A 131 9.63 6.58 17.15
CA PHE A 131 9.13 6.42 18.50
C PHE A 131 9.77 7.40 19.48
N ASP A 132 9.48 8.68 19.25
CA ASP A 132 9.32 9.55 20.39
C ASP A 132 7.80 9.57 20.72
N PRO A 133 7.32 8.71 21.64
CA PRO A 133 5.89 8.62 21.97
C PRO A 133 5.33 9.96 22.43
N LEU A 134 6.19 10.78 23.09
CA LEU A 134 5.85 12.12 23.55
C LEU A 134 5.64 13.09 22.37
N LYS A 135 6.40 12.91 21.29
CA LYS A 135 6.25 13.73 20.08
C LYS A 135 4.99 13.37 19.31
N VAL A 136 4.72 12.07 19.18
CA VAL A 136 3.48 11.57 18.57
C VAL A 136 2.26 12.07 19.36
N PHE A 137 2.25 11.97 20.69
CA PHE A 137 1.15 12.48 21.52
C PHE A 137 1.00 14.00 21.45
N LYS A 138 2.10 14.75 21.31
CA LYS A 138 2.06 16.21 21.13
C LYS A 138 1.50 16.59 19.77
N ASP A 139 1.83 15.82 18.73
CA ASP A 139 1.36 16.04 17.36
C ASP A 139 -0.12 15.66 17.19
N PHE A 140 -0.64 14.66 17.94
CA PHE A 140 -2.07 14.36 17.99
C PHE A 140 -2.95 15.49 18.58
N ARG A 141 -2.38 16.43 19.31
CA ARG A 141 -3.10 17.63 19.78
C ARG A 141 -3.30 18.65 18.67
N ASN A 142 -2.57 18.56 17.57
CA ASN A 142 -2.75 19.42 16.41
C ASN A 142 -3.90 18.89 15.55
N TYR A 143 -4.71 19.81 15.01
CA TYR A 143 -5.73 19.45 14.05
C TYR A 143 -5.09 18.87 12.78
N LEU A 144 -5.28 17.57 12.55
CA LEU A 144 -4.70 16.85 11.42
C LEU A 144 -5.60 16.85 10.18
N GLY A 145 -6.82 17.34 10.29
CA GLY A 145 -7.82 17.27 9.25
C GLY A 145 -8.44 15.88 9.12
N ASN A 146 -9.01 15.61 7.96
CA ASN A 146 -9.68 14.35 7.67
C ASN A 146 -8.71 13.31 7.09
N ALA A 147 -9.02 12.05 7.34
CA ALA A 147 -8.44 10.91 6.63
C ALA A 147 -9.51 10.35 5.68
N TYR A 148 -9.13 10.12 4.44
CA TYR A 148 -10.00 9.57 3.39
C TYR A 148 -9.61 8.14 3.12
N LEU A 149 -10.59 7.25 3.12
CA LEU A 149 -10.40 5.84 2.84
C LEU A 149 -11.38 5.44 1.72
N ASN A 150 -10.85 5.24 0.52
CA ASN A 150 -11.64 4.89 -0.65
C ASN A 150 -11.28 3.49 -1.15
N PHE A 151 -12.30 2.66 -1.33
CA PHE A 151 -12.17 1.30 -1.85
C PHE A 151 -12.52 1.31 -3.34
N SER A 152 -11.62 0.77 -4.16
CA SER A 152 -11.86 0.55 -5.58
C SER A 152 -12.56 -0.80 -5.82
N ASP A 153 -13.01 -1.02 -7.06
CA ASP A 153 -13.57 -2.29 -7.46
C ASP A 153 -12.59 -3.43 -7.23
N PRO A 154 -13.06 -4.55 -6.67
CA PRO A 154 -12.23 -5.72 -6.43
C PRO A 154 -11.73 -6.35 -7.73
N ILE A 155 -10.44 -6.68 -7.78
CA ILE A 155 -9.83 -7.47 -8.86
C ILE A 155 -9.93 -8.95 -8.48
N ASP A 156 -10.72 -9.71 -9.21
CA ASP A 156 -10.83 -11.16 -9.03
C ASP A 156 -9.58 -11.85 -9.59
N LEU A 157 -8.87 -12.61 -8.76
CA LEU A 157 -7.60 -13.23 -9.17
C LEU A 157 -7.79 -14.37 -10.16
N ASP A 158 -8.90 -15.12 -10.09
CA ASP A 158 -9.18 -16.20 -11.03
C ASP A 158 -9.38 -15.65 -12.43
N THR A 159 -10.27 -14.67 -12.56
CA THR A 159 -10.53 -13.98 -13.82
C THR A 159 -9.24 -13.33 -14.36
N PHE A 160 -8.52 -12.60 -13.50
CA PHE A 160 -7.29 -11.93 -13.92
C PHE A 160 -6.24 -12.90 -14.43
N LEU A 161 -6.02 -14.03 -13.76
CA LEU A 161 -5.06 -15.04 -14.20
C LEU A 161 -5.51 -15.73 -15.48
N SER A 162 -6.80 -16.08 -15.59
CA SER A 162 -7.35 -16.69 -16.80
C SER A 162 -7.20 -15.81 -18.03
N ASP A 163 -7.34 -14.49 -17.88
CA ASP A 163 -7.20 -13.52 -18.98
C ASP A 163 -5.75 -13.29 -19.43
N HIS A 164 -4.79 -13.54 -18.54
CA HIS A 164 -3.38 -13.16 -18.79
C HIS A 164 -2.42 -14.37 -18.87
N VAL A 165 -2.87 -15.57 -18.55
CA VAL A 165 -2.06 -16.79 -18.62
C VAL A 165 -2.69 -17.74 -19.64
N ASN A 166 -2.00 -17.96 -20.76
CA ASN A 166 -2.49 -18.82 -21.86
C ASN A 166 -2.41 -20.32 -21.55
N THR A 167 -1.93 -20.68 -20.35
CA THR A 167 -1.73 -22.07 -19.92
C THR A 167 -2.35 -22.26 -18.53
N ASN A 168 -2.34 -23.51 -18.06
CA ASN A 168 -2.75 -23.76 -16.68
C ASN A 168 -1.81 -23.02 -15.71
N TYR A 169 -2.38 -22.13 -14.89
CA TYR A 169 -1.63 -21.35 -13.89
C TYR A 169 -1.42 -22.07 -12.55
N TYR A 170 -1.83 -23.34 -12.42
CA TYR A 170 -1.65 -24.10 -11.19
C TYR A 170 -0.16 -24.33 -10.87
N ILE A 171 0.20 -24.08 -9.61
CA ILE A 171 1.55 -24.28 -9.06
C ILE A 171 1.52 -25.41 -8.04
N SER A 172 2.36 -26.43 -8.24
CA SER A 172 2.40 -27.63 -7.39
C SER A 172 3.38 -27.52 -6.21
N SER A 173 4.37 -26.62 -6.31
CA SER A 173 5.46 -26.48 -5.33
C SER A 173 5.76 -25.03 -4.97
N PRO A 174 6.08 -24.73 -3.69
CA PRO A 174 6.52 -23.40 -3.26
C PRO A 174 7.78 -22.88 -3.96
N GLN A 175 8.58 -23.77 -4.54
CA GLN A 175 9.81 -23.41 -5.24
C GLN A 175 9.57 -23.09 -6.72
N GLU A 176 8.42 -23.51 -7.25
CA GLU A 176 8.07 -23.29 -8.64
C GLU A 176 7.88 -21.82 -8.95
N LYS A 177 8.53 -21.37 -10.02
CA LYS A 177 8.44 -20.00 -10.54
C LYS A 177 8.14 -20.07 -12.03
N PRO A 178 6.89 -20.20 -12.43
CA PRO A 178 6.50 -20.26 -13.83
C PRO A 178 6.95 -19.02 -14.60
N GLU A 179 7.22 -19.16 -15.89
CA GLU A 179 7.65 -18.05 -16.75
C GLU A 179 6.66 -16.91 -16.81
N TRP A 180 5.35 -17.22 -16.77
CA TRP A 180 4.28 -16.23 -16.77
C TRP A 180 4.22 -15.35 -15.51
N LEU A 181 4.79 -15.82 -14.39
CA LEU A 181 4.58 -15.21 -13.08
C LEU A 181 5.05 -13.74 -13.02
N GLN A 182 6.20 -13.43 -13.60
CA GLN A 182 6.77 -12.08 -13.57
C GLN A 182 5.92 -11.09 -14.35
N ASP A 183 5.51 -11.45 -15.56
CA ASP A 183 4.69 -10.61 -16.44
C ASP A 183 3.31 -10.34 -15.81
N VAL A 184 2.64 -11.40 -15.38
CA VAL A 184 1.31 -11.29 -14.75
C VAL A 184 1.36 -10.49 -13.45
N THR A 185 2.37 -10.72 -12.60
CA THR A 185 2.54 -9.93 -11.37
C THR A 185 2.76 -8.45 -11.67
N SER A 186 3.51 -8.12 -12.73
CA SER A 186 3.75 -6.74 -13.15
C SER A 186 2.47 -6.08 -13.66
N LYS A 187 1.69 -6.77 -14.49
CA LYS A 187 0.38 -6.31 -14.98
C LYS A 187 -0.61 -6.09 -13.83
N LEU A 188 -0.69 -7.04 -12.91
CA LEU A 188 -1.54 -6.94 -11.73
C LEU A 188 -1.14 -5.76 -10.84
N GLY A 189 0.16 -5.59 -10.60
CA GLY A 189 0.68 -4.46 -9.85
C GLY A 189 0.34 -3.11 -10.48
N LEU A 190 0.42 -3.02 -11.81
CA LEU A 190 0.02 -1.82 -12.56
C LEU A 190 -1.49 -1.56 -12.43
N SER A 191 -2.32 -2.59 -12.53
CA SER A 191 -3.78 -2.48 -12.36
C SER A 191 -4.13 -2.01 -10.95
N VAL A 192 -3.50 -2.56 -9.91
CA VAL A 192 -3.70 -2.15 -8.52
C VAL A 192 -3.35 -0.67 -8.32
N ILE A 193 -2.16 -0.23 -8.78
CA ILE A 193 -1.73 1.18 -8.63
C ILE A 193 -2.67 2.13 -9.42
N ARG A 194 -3.11 1.76 -10.61
CA ARG A 194 -4.09 2.54 -11.38
C ARG A 194 -5.41 2.68 -10.65
N SER A 195 -5.93 1.59 -10.09
CA SER A 195 -7.18 1.61 -9.32
C SER A 195 -7.07 2.49 -8.07
N ILE A 196 -5.93 2.43 -7.34
CA ILE A 196 -5.67 3.31 -6.21
C ILE A 196 -5.66 4.78 -6.66
N ASN A 197 -4.98 5.10 -7.77
CA ASN A 197 -4.92 6.46 -8.30
C ASN A 197 -6.28 6.98 -8.77
N ASN A 198 -7.12 6.12 -9.32
CA ASN A 198 -8.47 6.49 -9.76
C ASN A 198 -9.43 6.75 -8.59
N SER A 199 -9.09 6.27 -7.39
CA SER A 199 -9.89 6.46 -6.17
C SER A 199 -9.37 7.56 -5.24
N VAL A 200 -8.46 8.41 -5.71
CA VAL A 200 -7.93 9.55 -4.96
C VAL A 200 -9.06 10.48 -4.51
N ALA A 201 -9.06 10.85 -3.23
CA ALA A 201 -9.99 11.86 -2.72
C ALA A 201 -9.53 13.26 -3.16
N VAL A 202 -10.43 13.98 -3.80
CA VAL A 202 -10.23 15.40 -4.12
C VAL A 202 -10.61 16.22 -2.89
N THR A 203 -9.64 16.98 -2.35
CA THR A 203 -9.85 17.84 -1.18
C THR A 203 -9.82 19.31 -1.58
N SER A 204 -10.44 20.17 -0.77
CA SER A 204 -10.36 21.63 -1.01
C SER A 204 -8.91 22.12 -1.03
N THR A 205 -8.06 21.55 -0.17
CA THR A 205 -6.61 21.90 -0.15
C THR A 205 -5.92 21.50 -1.44
N SER A 206 -6.25 20.33 -2.02
CA SER A 206 -5.64 19.89 -3.29
C SER A 206 -6.10 20.75 -4.48
N LEU A 207 -7.38 21.10 -4.55
CA LEU A 207 -7.91 22.00 -5.58
C LEU A 207 -7.27 23.39 -5.50
N PHE A 208 -7.21 23.95 -4.30
CA PHE A 208 -6.57 25.23 -4.05
C PHE A 208 -5.08 25.20 -4.48
N SER A 209 -4.36 24.15 -4.11
CA SER A 209 -2.95 23.99 -4.45
C SER A 209 -2.74 23.89 -5.98
N VAL A 210 -3.57 23.12 -6.67
CA VAL A 210 -3.51 23.00 -8.14
C VAL A 210 -3.80 24.33 -8.81
N ALA A 211 -4.83 25.05 -8.35
CA ALA A 211 -5.17 26.37 -8.89
C ALA A 211 -3.98 27.35 -8.76
N LEU A 212 -3.34 27.43 -7.60
CA LEU A 212 -2.18 28.29 -7.39
C LEU A 212 -0.96 27.85 -8.22
N LEU A 213 -0.63 26.57 -8.21
CA LEU A 213 0.55 26.04 -8.91
C LEU A 213 0.45 26.15 -10.43
N THR A 214 -0.74 26.21 -10.97
CA THR A 214 -1.00 26.41 -12.41
C THR A 214 -1.03 27.90 -12.80
N SER A 215 -0.96 28.83 -11.85
CA SER A 215 -0.78 30.24 -12.13
C SER A 215 0.69 30.59 -12.36
N SER A 216 1.00 31.43 -13.33
CA SER A 216 2.36 31.85 -13.67
C SER A 216 3.06 32.61 -12.50
N THR A 217 2.28 33.31 -11.68
CA THR A 217 2.75 34.11 -10.55
C THR A 217 2.61 33.39 -9.21
N GLN A 218 1.97 32.21 -9.21
CA GLN A 218 1.58 31.47 -8.00
C GLN A 218 0.75 32.32 -7.00
N THR A 219 0.11 33.36 -7.54
CA THR A 219 -0.82 34.27 -6.85
C THR A 219 -2.03 34.51 -7.75
N MET A 220 -3.19 34.74 -7.17
CA MET A 220 -4.41 35.10 -7.89
C MET A 220 -5.39 35.80 -6.96
N SER A 221 -6.35 36.53 -7.51
CA SER A 221 -7.47 37.05 -6.77
C SER A 221 -8.45 35.96 -6.34
N GLU A 222 -9.32 36.29 -5.41
CA GLU A 222 -10.35 35.34 -4.95
C GLU A 222 -11.28 34.92 -6.10
N ASP A 223 -11.69 35.87 -6.94
CA ASP A 223 -12.58 35.61 -8.07
C ASP A 223 -11.91 34.69 -9.09
N GLU A 224 -10.66 34.93 -9.46
CA GLU A 224 -9.88 34.07 -10.35
C GLU A 224 -9.71 32.65 -9.77
N LEU A 225 -9.52 32.56 -8.44
CA LEU A 225 -9.40 31.26 -7.75
C LEU A 225 -10.71 30.48 -7.84
N VAL A 226 -11.84 31.12 -7.56
CA VAL A 226 -13.16 30.49 -7.63
C VAL A 226 -13.48 30.02 -9.05
N GLU A 227 -13.22 30.87 -10.07
CA GLU A 227 -13.39 30.50 -11.47
C GLU A 227 -12.54 29.27 -11.85
N LYS A 228 -11.29 29.28 -11.43
CA LYS A 228 -10.34 28.20 -11.72
C LYS A 228 -10.69 26.89 -11.02
N ILE A 229 -11.15 26.95 -9.76
CA ILE A 229 -11.62 25.75 -9.04
C ILE A 229 -12.87 25.16 -9.68
N ASN A 230 -13.79 26.00 -10.18
CA ASN A 230 -15.00 25.54 -10.85
C ASN A 230 -14.72 24.93 -12.23
N PHE A 231 -13.56 25.20 -12.83
CA PHE A 231 -13.13 24.60 -14.09
C PHE A 231 -12.60 23.17 -13.91
N PHE A 232 -12.03 22.83 -12.75
CA PHE A 232 -11.52 21.47 -12.45
C PHE A 232 -12.63 20.50 -12.05
#